data_152998befb1cb81796af44fe8e9b94ae
#
_entry.id   152998befb1cb81796af44fe8e9b94ae
#
_cell.length_a   1.000
_cell.length_b   1.000
_cell.length_c   1.000
_cell.angle_alpha   90.00
_cell.angle_beta   90.00
_cell.angle_gamma   90.00
#
_symmetry.space_group_name_H-M   'P 1'
#
loop_
_entity.id
_entity.type
_entity.pdbx_description
1 polymer ?
#
loop_
_entity_poly.entity_id
_entity_poly.type
_entity_poly.pdbx_seq_one_letter_code
_entity_poly.pdbx_strand_id
1 'polypeptide(L)'
;MKQLHVHAIPAFKDNYIWMMHDGSNAVVVDPGETEPVERALAQKGLSLCAIVLTHLHYDHCWGVPGLLQRWSVPVYGPVLNDHDRATHPPFPRPGTVPLDCATHPVGNGDRVVLRALRTDLTVMAVPGHTRGHLVYWDQARDRVFTGDILFAGGYGKVFGGSMLDMVRSSDKLVSLPEQTDVYCAHEYTLDNLRFAIAVNPNNTALLVRYRTEQAKRERGMPTVPSTIALEKATNPFLRVLEPDIVEAIRTRTDLAVSTPSANFEALRNWKNTF
;
A
#
# COMPACT_ATOMS: atom_id res chain seq x y z
N MET A 1 -25.10 6.68 -12.86
CA MET A 1 -23.81 5.96 -13.09
C MET A 1 -23.86 4.66 -12.29
N LYS A 2 -23.37 3.52 -12.81
CA LYS A 2 -23.22 2.31 -12.00
C LYS A 2 -22.28 2.61 -10.85
N GLN A 3 -22.59 2.12 -9.65
CA GLN A 3 -21.75 2.28 -8.47
C GLN A 3 -20.46 1.46 -8.64
N LEU A 4 -19.32 2.06 -8.38
CA LEU A 4 -18.03 1.37 -8.40
C LEU A 4 -17.70 0.86 -6.99
N HIS A 5 -17.61 -0.45 -6.86
CA HIS A 5 -17.29 -1.14 -5.61
C HIS A 5 -15.80 -1.47 -5.55
N VAL A 6 -15.25 -1.52 -4.33
CA VAL A 6 -13.91 -2.07 -4.07
C VAL A 6 -14.07 -3.26 -3.14
N HIS A 7 -13.48 -4.39 -3.52
CA HIS A 7 -13.55 -5.66 -2.80
C HIS A 7 -12.15 -6.15 -2.46
N ALA A 8 -11.93 -6.53 -1.20
CA ALA A 8 -10.70 -7.14 -0.74
C ALA A 8 -10.71 -8.64 -1.09
N ILE A 9 -9.72 -9.11 -1.83
CA ILE A 9 -9.48 -10.52 -2.08
C ILE A 9 -8.29 -10.93 -1.22
N PRO A 10 -8.48 -11.72 -0.16
CA PRO A 10 -7.37 -12.24 0.64
C PRO A 10 -6.46 -13.13 -0.21
N ALA A 11 -5.16 -12.94 -0.06
CA ALA A 11 -4.11 -13.68 -0.74
C ALA A 11 -2.95 -13.95 0.22
N PHE A 12 -2.16 -14.97 -0.04
CA PHE A 12 -1.06 -15.40 0.84
C PHE A 12 -1.51 -15.48 2.32
N LYS A 13 -0.68 -14.94 3.22
CA LYS A 13 -0.96 -14.94 4.66
C LYS A 13 -1.75 -13.70 5.12
N ASP A 14 -1.42 -12.54 4.56
CA ASP A 14 -1.89 -11.25 5.03
C ASP A 14 -2.06 -10.19 3.91
N ASN A 15 -1.88 -10.59 2.64
CA ASN A 15 -2.07 -9.69 1.50
C ASN A 15 -3.55 -9.48 1.18
N TYR A 16 -3.85 -8.30 0.66
CA TYR A 16 -5.09 -7.98 -0.03
C TYR A 16 -4.81 -7.61 -1.48
N ILE A 17 -5.40 -8.37 -2.42
CA ILE A 17 -5.57 -7.96 -3.80
C ILE A 17 -6.84 -7.11 -3.87
N TRP A 18 -6.74 -5.88 -4.33
CA TRP A 18 -7.92 -5.01 -4.42
C TRP A 18 -8.62 -5.16 -5.76
N MET A 19 -9.91 -5.47 -5.75
CA MET A 19 -10.72 -5.59 -6.96
C MET A 19 -11.75 -4.46 -7.02
N MET A 20 -11.58 -3.54 -7.98
CA MET A 20 -12.59 -2.54 -8.33
C MET A 20 -13.54 -3.13 -9.38
N HIS A 21 -14.86 -3.00 -9.20
CA HIS A 21 -15.83 -3.51 -10.17
C HIS A 21 -17.14 -2.71 -10.22
N ASP A 22 -17.83 -2.75 -11.37
CA ASP A 22 -19.11 -2.10 -11.62
C ASP A 22 -20.29 -3.10 -11.67
N GLY A 23 -20.07 -4.34 -11.24
CA GLY A 23 -21.03 -5.44 -11.33
C GLY A 23 -20.97 -6.21 -12.65
N SER A 24 -20.12 -5.84 -13.58
CA SER A 24 -19.89 -6.55 -14.86
C SER A 24 -18.40 -6.66 -15.19
N ASN A 25 -17.66 -5.56 -15.03
CA ASN A 25 -16.24 -5.46 -15.31
C ASN A 25 -15.45 -5.27 -14.03
N ALA A 26 -14.22 -5.79 -13.99
CA ALA A 26 -13.32 -5.66 -12.85
C ALA A 26 -11.91 -5.23 -13.27
N VAL A 27 -11.25 -4.51 -12.38
CA VAL A 27 -9.82 -4.22 -12.40
C VAL A 27 -9.24 -4.70 -11.08
N VAL A 28 -8.08 -5.36 -11.12
CA VAL A 28 -7.38 -5.81 -9.92
C VAL A 28 -6.09 -5.04 -9.71
N VAL A 29 -5.80 -4.74 -8.46
CA VAL A 29 -4.56 -4.08 -8.03
C VAL A 29 -3.73 -5.10 -7.27
N ASP A 30 -2.46 -5.21 -7.63
CA ASP A 30 -1.45 -6.07 -7.01
C ASP A 30 -1.86 -7.56 -6.90
N PRO A 31 -2.18 -8.24 -8.00
CA PRO A 31 -2.55 -9.65 -7.96
C PRO A 31 -1.30 -10.54 -7.77
N GLY A 32 -0.87 -10.73 -6.53
CA GLY A 32 0.23 -11.63 -6.18
C GLY A 32 -0.08 -13.11 -6.42
N GLU A 33 -1.35 -13.50 -6.41
CA GLU A 33 -1.82 -14.86 -6.71
C GLU A 33 -2.91 -14.85 -7.77
N THR A 34 -2.89 -15.87 -8.65
CA THR A 34 -3.86 -16.04 -9.75
C THR A 34 -5.21 -16.56 -9.24
N GLU A 35 -5.19 -17.68 -8.52
CA GLU A 35 -6.40 -18.42 -8.13
C GLU A 35 -7.41 -17.63 -7.29
N PRO A 36 -7.00 -16.83 -6.27
CA PRO A 36 -7.95 -16.01 -5.52
C PRO A 36 -8.70 -15.01 -6.40
N VAL A 37 -8.01 -14.41 -7.40
CA VAL A 37 -8.62 -13.48 -8.34
C VAL A 37 -9.63 -14.20 -9.25
N GLU A 38 -9.23 -15.34 -9.84
CA GLU A 38 -10.11 -16.14 -10.70
C GLU A 38 -11.40 -16.56 -9.98
N ARG A 39 -11.25 -17.02 -8.74
CA ARG A 39 -12.37 -17.41 -7.90
C ARG A 39 -13.31 -16.23 -7.60
N ALA A 40 -12.75 -15.08 -7.26
CA ALA A 40 -13.55 -13.88 -6.97
C ALA A 40 -14.30 -13.36 -8.22
N LEU A 41 -13.65 -13.38 -9.38
CA LEU A 41 -14.28 -13.02 -10.66
C LEU A 41 -15.42 -13.96 -11.01
N ALA A 42 -15.17 -15.27 -10.90
CA ALA A 42 -16.19 -16.30 -11.20
C ALA A 42 -17.40 -16.22 -10.25
N GLN A 43 -17.18 -16.08 -8.95
CA GLN A 43 -18.25 -15.96 -7.95
C GLN A 43 -19.16 -14.76 -8.18
N LYS A 44 -18.61 -13.66 -8.71
CA LYS A 44 -19.36 -12.43 -8.96
C LYS A 44 -19.82 -12.26 -10.41
N GLY A 45 -19.45 -13.19 -11.31
CA GLY A 45 -19.78 -13.10 -12.74
C GLY A 45 -19.13 -11.89 -13.42
N LEU A 46 -17.89 -11.55 -13.03
CA LEU A 46 -17.18 -10.37 -13.53
C LEU A 46 -16.16 -10.73 -14.61
N SER A 47 -15.95 -9.81 -15.54
CA SER A 47 -14.89 -9.87 -16.55
C SER A 47 -13.71 -9.00 -16.14
N LEU A 48 -12.49 -9.56 -16.10
CA LEU A 48 -11.27 -8.78 -15.88
C LEU A 48 -11.01 -7.89 -17.09
N CYS A 49 -10.72 -6.62 -16.90
CA CYS A 49 -10.48 -5.66 -17.98
C CYS A 49 -9.15 -4.88 -17.85
N ALA A 50 -8.49 -4.93 -16.71
CA ALA A 50 -7.14 -4.42 -16.53
C ALA A 50 -6.53 -4.95 -15.23
N ILE A 51 -5.19 -4.90 -15.15
CA ILE A 51 -4.39 -5.14 -13.96
C ILE A 51 -3.58 -3.87 -13.67
N VAL A 52 -3.44 -3.52 -12.39
CA VAL A 52 -2.67 -2.35 -11.94
C VAL A 52 -1.66 -2.81 -10.89
N LEU A 53 -0.40 -2.39 -11.00
CA LEU A 53 0.67 -2.80 -10.11
C LEU A 53 1.29 -1.58 -9.44
N THR A 54 1.33 -1.58 -8.12
CA THR A 54 2.00 -0.53 -7.35
C THR A 54 3.51 -0.66 -7.41
N HIS A 55 4.01 -1.88 -7.32
CA HIS A 55 5.43 -2.23 -7.46
C HIS A 55 5.58 -3.71 -7.86
N LEU A 56 6.81 -4.17 -8.04
CA LEU A 56 7.07 -5.46 -8.67
C LEU A 56 7.59 -6.53 -7.68
N HIS A 57 7.33 -6.42 -6.39
CA HIS A 57 7.57 -7.53 -5.46
C HIS A 57 6.67 -8.72 -5.82
N TYR A 58 7.16 -9.93 -5.56
CA TYR A 58 6.52 -11.17 -6.00
C TYR A 58 5.06 -11.27 -5.51
N ASP A 59 4.82 -10.87 -4.30
CA ASP A 59 3.51 -10.95 -3.66
C ASP A 59 2.50 -9.90 -4.15
N HIS A 60 2.92 -9.03 -5.09
CA HIS A 60 2.07 -8.07 -5.80
C HIS A 60 1.90 -8.39 -7.30
N CYS A 61 2.82 -9.11 -7.90
CA CYS A 61 2.81 -9.31 -9.36
C CYS A 61 2.86 -10.77 -9.83
N TRP A 62 3.06 -11.73 -8.94
CA TRP A 62 3.30 -13.12 -9.34
C TRP A 62 2.07 -13.83 -9.93
N GLY A 63 0.86 -13.36 -9.63
CA GLY A 63 -0.37 -13.84 -10.26
C GLY A 63 -0.61 -13.35 -11.68
N VAL A 64 0.11 -12.30 -12.12
CA VAL A 64 -0.12 -11.67 -13.43
C VAL A 64 0.03 -12.66 -14.61
N PRO A 65 1.11 -13.46 -14.72
CA PRO A 65 1.25 -14.41 -15.85
C PRO A 65 0.10 -15.40 -15.96
N GLY A 66 -0.39 -15.92 -14.82
CA GLY A 66 -1.54 -16.83 -14.80
C GLY A 66 -2.83 -16.16 -15.26
N LEU A 67 -3.08 -14.92 -14.82
CA LEU A 67 -4.23 -14.15 -15.26
C LEU A 67 -4.18 -13.85 -16.76
N LEU A 68 -3.00 -13.51 -17.30
CA LEU A 68 -2.83 -13.21 -18.74
C LEU A 68 -2.99 -14.45 -19.64
N GLN A 69 -2.91 -15.68 -19.11
CA GLN A 69 -3.25 -16.88 -19.87
C GLN A 69 -4.74 -16.96 -20.20
N ARG A 70 -5.60 -16.32 -19.40
CA ARG A 70 -7.07 -16.36 -19.56
C ARG A 70 -7.66 -15.05 -20.08
N TRP A 71 -7.04 -13.91 -19.74
CA TRP A 71 -7.54 -12.58 -20.09
C TRP A 71 -6.47 -11.79 -20.83
N SER A 72 -6.74 -11.40 -22.06
CA SER A 72 -5.89 -10.46 -22.81
C SER A 72 -6.21 -9.04 -22.38
N VAL A 73 -5.58 -8.58 -21.30
CA VAL A 73 -5.85 -7.27 -20.69
C VAL A 73 -4.57 -6.47 -20.48
N PRO A 74 -4.63 -5.12 -20.47
CA PRO A 74 -3.48 -4.29 -20.15
C PRO A 74 -3.05 -4.47 -18.69
N VAL A 75 -1.75 -4.45 -18.46
CA VAL A 75 -1.10 -4.42 -17.14
C VAL A 75 -0.40 -3.08 -17.01
N TYR A 76 -0.92 -2.21 -16.16
CA TYR A 76 -0.34 -0.91 -15.84
C TYR A 76 0.56 -1.04 -14.60
N GLY A 77 1.77 -0.50 -14.66
CA GLY A 77 2.69 -0.58 -13.54
C GLY A 77 4.02 0.11 -13.80
N PRO A 78 4.92 0.11 -12.82
CA PRO A 78 6.26 0.67 -13.01
C PRO A 78 7.10 -0.21 -13.93
N VAL A 79 8.10 0.42 -14.58
CA VAL A 79 9.16 -0.30 -15.25
C VAL A 79 10.09 -0.91 -14.21
N LEU A 80 10.46 -2.17 -14.38
CA LEU A 80 11.47 -2.82 -13.55
C LEU A 80 12.84 -2.21 -13.85
N ASN A 81 13.36 -1.44 -12.91
CA ASN A 81 14.70 -0.84 -13.01
C ASN A 81 15.77 -1.75 -12.38
N ASP A 82 17.05 -1.52 -12.74
CA ASP A 82 18.17 -2.35 -12.29
C ASP A 82 18.34 -2.34 -10.77
N HIS A 83 18.02 -1.23 -10.12
CA HIS A 83 18.11 -1.12 -8.67
C HIS A 83 17.06 -1.97 -7.97
N ASP A 84 15.78 -1.87 -8.37
CA ASP A 84 14.71 -2.69 -7.82
C ASP A 84 14.96 -4.17 -8.12
N ARG A 85 15.53 -4.49 -9.29
CA ARG A 85 15.98 -5.85 -9.62
C ARG A 85 17.04 -6.37 -8.64
N ALA A 86 18.01 -5.54 -8.27
CA ALA A 86 19.10 -5.91 -7.37
C ALA A 86 18.69 -5.99 -5.89
N THR A 87 17.71 -5.19 -5.48
CA THR A 87 17.24 -5.08 -4.09
C THR A 87 15.98 -5.88 -3.81
N HIS A 88 15.47 -6.59 -4.81
CA HIS A 88 14.28 -7.42 -4.67
C HIS A 88 14.46 -8.45 -3.55
N PRO A 89 13.50 -8.61 -2.63
CA PRO A 89 13.56 -9.67 -1.63
C PRO A 89 13.75 -11.03 -2.29
N PRO A 90 14.47 -11.97 -1.66
CA PRO A 90 14.65 -13.30 -2.22
C PRO A 90 13.29 -13.95 -2.48
N PHE A 91 13.11 -14.44 -3.70
CA PHE A 91 11.89 -15.16 -4.08
C PHE A 91 11.73 -16.42 -3.24
N PRO A 92 10.49 -16.82 -2.91
CA PRO A 92 10.24 -18.03 -2.14
C PRO A 92 10.63 -19.31 -2.91
N ARG A 93 10.94 -19.22 -4.22
CA ARG A 93 11.45 -20.33 -5.03
C ARG A 93 12.78 -19.96 -5.67
N PRO A 94 13.83 -20.79 -5.50
CA PRO A 94 15.10 -20.59 -6.16
C PRO A 94 14.93 -20.49 -7.69
N GLY A 95 15.62 -19.55 -8.33
CA GLY A 95 15.62 -19.38 -9.79
C GLY A 95 14.48 -18.54 -10.36
N THR A 96 13.56 -18.02 -9.53
CA THR A 96 12.60 -17.01 -9.99
C THR A 96 13.26 -15.63 -10.05
N VAL A 97 12.98 -14.90 -11.12
CA VAL A 97 13.48 -13.53 -11.35
C VAL A 97 12.32 -12.52 -11.15
N PRO A 98 12.61 -11.27 -10.82
CA PRO A 98 11.60 -10.21 -10.83
C PRO A 98 10.86 -10.18 -12.16
N LEU A 99 9.53 -10.06 -12.09
CA LEU A 99 8.69 -10.05 -13.30
C LEU A 99 8.59 -8.62 -13.83
N ASP A 100 9.11 -8.40 -15.03
CA ASP A 100 8.80 -7.23 -15.83
C ASP A 100 7.50 -7.50 -16.60
N CYS A 101 6.39 -7.37 -15.90
CA CYS A 101 5.07 -7.76 -16.40
C CYS A 101 4.18 -6.58 -16.81
N ALA A 102 4.64 -5.34 -16.64
CA ALA A 102 3.89 -4.17 -17.03
C ALA A 102 3.89 -4.00 -18.56
N THR A 103 2.78 -4.34 -19.21
CA THR A 103 2.62 -4.15 -20.67
C THR A 103 2.35 -2.69 -21.06
N HIS A 104 1.92 -1.89 -20.10
CA HIS A 104 1.65 -0.45 -20.21
C HIS A 104 2.38 0.28 -19.07
N PRO A 105 3.67 0.55 -19.22
CA PRO A 105 4.43 1.27 -18.21
C PRO A 105 3.86 2.65 -17.93
N VAL A 106 3.78 3.01 -16.65
CA VAL A 106 3.30 4.31 -16.20
C VAL A 106 4.22 4.90 -15.14
N GLY A 107 4.20 6.22 -15.00
CA GLY A 107 5.02 6.98 -14.07
C GLY A 107 4.28 8.14 -13.43
N ASN A 108 5.02 8.98 -12.71
CA ASN A 108 4.45 10.11 -11.97
C ASN A 108 3.71 11.10 -12.87
N GLY A 109 2.46 11.37 -12.55
CA GLY A 109 1.59 12.31 -13.28
C GLY A 109 0.78 11.66 -14.40
N ASP A 110 1.06 10.41 -14.76
CA ASP A 110 0.26 9.69 -15.75
C ASP A 110 -1.15 9.41 -15.26
N ARG A 111 -2.04 9.09 -16.20
CA ARG A 111 -3.41 8.68 -15.93
C ARG A 111 -3.71 7.30 -16.52
N VAL A 112 -4.12 6.38 -15.68
CA VAL A 112 -4.62 5.06 -16.09
C VAL A 112 -6.11 5.16 -16.37
N VAL A 113 -6.50 5.21 -17.65
CA VAL A 113 -7.89 5.36 -18.06
C VAL A 113 -8.57 3.99 -18.11
N LEU A 114 -9.43 3.71 -17.16
CA LEU A 114 -10.18 2.46 -17.02
C LEU A 114 -11.58 2.60 -17.66
N ARG A 115 -11.61 2.56 -18.98
CA ARG A 115 -12.84 2.86 -19.78
C ARG A 115 -14.03 1.98 -19.38
N ALA A 116 -13.80 0.68 -19.14
CA ALA A 116 -14.84 -0.27 -18.77
C ALA A 116 -15.52 0.11 -17.43
N LEU A 117 -14.77 0.67 -16.48
CA LEU A 117 -15.27 1.13 -15.19
C LEU A 117 -15.67 2.62 -15.18
N ARG A 118 -15.47 3.34 -16.29
CA ARG A 118 -15.75 4.78 -16.42
C ARG A 118 -15.07 5.60 -15.33
N THR A 119 -13.83 5.28 -15.07
CA THR A 119 -12.96 6.00 -14.12
C THR A 119 -11.54 6.08 -14.66
N ASP A 120 -10.74 6.91 -14.03
CA ASP A 120 -9.30 6.97 -14.24
C ASP A 120 -8.59 7.10 -12.90
N LEU A 121 -7.36 6.66 -12.87
CA LEU A 121 -6.47 6.72 -11.71
C LEU A 121 -5.30 7.65 -12.03
N THR A 122 -5.06 8.64 -11.18
CA THR A 122 -3.84 9.45 -11.25
C THR A 122 -2.69 8.67 -10.64
N VAL A 123 -1.59 8.58 -11.36
CA VAL A 123 -0.39 7.86 -10.92
C VAL A 123 0.53 8.84 -10.18
N MET A 124 0.96 8.46 -8.98
CA MET A 124 1.92 9.23 -8.19
C MET A 124 3.13 8.34 -7.87
N ALA A 125 4.34 8.76 -8.25
CA ALA A 125 5.55 8.08 -7.81
C ALA A 125 5.85 8.40 -6.34
N VAL A 126 6.01 7.36 -5.55
CA VAL A 126 6.29 7.39 -4.11
C VAL A 126 7.47 6.47 -3.79
N PRO A 127 8.68 6.82 -4.24
CA PRO A 127 9.86 6.01 -3.97
C PRO A 127 10.09 5.88 -2.47
N GLY A 128 10.69 4.74 -2.07
CA GLY A 128 11.01 4.47 -0.67
C GLY A 128 11.01 2.99 -0.37
N HIS A 129 9.87 2.32 -0.39
CA HIS A 129 9.80 0.86 -0.30
C HIS A 129 10.56 0.20 -1.45
N THR A 130 10.24 0.56 -2.68
CA THR A 130 11.09 0.35 -3.87
C THR A 130 11.33 1.69 -4.57
N ARG A 131 12.29 1.78 -5.48
CA ARG A 131 12.51 3.01 -6.27
C ARG A 131 11.39 3.28 -7.25
N GLY A 132 10.83 2.22 -7.82
CA GLY A 132 9.75 2.30 -8.80
C GLY A 132 8.36 2.32 -8.19
N HIS A 133 8.21 2.45 -6.86
CA HIS A 133 6.90 2.35 -6.22
C HIS A 133 5.94 3.46 -6.67
N LEU A 134 4.74 3.05 -7.08
CA LEU A 134 3.63 3.90 -7.51
C LEU A 134 2.42 3.75 -6.57
N VAL A 135 1.64 4.81 -6.45
CA VAL A 135 0.29 4.75 -5.90
C VAL A 135 -0.72 5.24 -6.94
N TYR A 136 -1.95 4.77 -6.83
CA TYR A 136 -3.01 5.06 -7.79
C TYR A 136 -4.18 5.73 -7.09
N TRP A 137 -4.47 6.98 -7.46
CA TRP A 137 -5.49 7.80 -6.83
C TRP A 137 -6.72 7.95 -7.74
N ASP A 138 -7.85 7.35 -7.33
CA ASP A 138 -9.19 7.61 -7.88
C ASP A 138 -9.70 8.90 -7.24
N GLN A 139 -9.33 10.03 -7.84
CA GLN A 139 -9.67 11.36 -7.36
C GLN A 139 -11.19 11.58 -7.30
N ALA A 140 -11.93 11.00 -8.23
CA ALA A 140 -13.39 11.18 -8.31
C ALA A 140 -14.16 10.53 -7.15
N ARG A 141 -13.49 9.62 -6.40
CA ARG A 141 -14.10 8.85 -5.30
C ARG A 141 -13.28 8.89 -4.02
N ASP A 142 -12.28 9.76 -3.95
CA ASP A 142 -11.39 9.89 -2.80
C ASP A 142 -10.81 8.53 -2.34
N ARG A 143 -10.17 7.79 -3.25
CA ARG A 143 -9.57 6.48 -2.99
C ARG A 143 -8.13 6.43 -3.47
N VAL A 144 -7.21 5.93 -2.65
CA VAL A 144 -5.82 5.71 -3.04
C VAL A 144 -5.37 4.29 -2.72
N PHE A 145 -4.79 3.61 -3.72
CA PHE A 145 -4.17 2.30 -3.59
C PHE A 145 -2.69 2.52 -3.32
N THR A 146 -2.25 2.22 -2.10
CA THR A 146 -0.93 2.60 -1.61
C THR A 146 0.10 1.50 -1.63
N GLY A 147 -0.28 0.27 -2.00
CA GLY A 147 0.64 -0.88 -1.96
C GLY A 147 1.36 -0.97 -0.62
N ASP A 148 2.68 -0.95 -0.67
CA ASP A 148 3.56 -1.15 0.48
C ASP A 148 4.27 0.12 0.96
N ILE A 149 3.79 1.30 0.58
CA ILE A 149 4.37 2.55 1.09
C ILE A 149 3.70 3.03 2.38
N LEU A 150 2.38 3.20 2.39
CA LEU A 150 1.60 3.62 3.55
C LEU A 150 0.64 2.50 3.94
N PHE A 151 0.80 1.97 5.15
CA PHE A 151 -0.10 1.01 5.78
C PHE A 151 -0.99 1.67 6.83
N ALA A 152 -2.08 1.00 7.18
CA ALA A 152 -2.90 1.41 8.31
C ALA A 152 -2.07 1.39 9.61
N GLY A 153 -1.84 2.59 10.17
CA GLY A 153 -1.06 2.82 11.39
C GLY A 153 0.45 2.62 11.24
N GLY A 154 0.99 2.47 10.02
CA GLY A 154 2.40 2.20 9.80
C GLY A 154 2.91 2.58 8.42
N TYR A 155 4.15 2.22 8.13
CA TYR A 155 4.84 2.54 6.89
C TYR A 155 5.73 1.37 6.44
N GLY A 156 6.00 1.26 5.13
CA GLY A 156 6.77 0.18 4.56
C GLY A 156 8.25 0.14 4.97
N LYS A 157 8.87 -1.03 4.82
CA LYS A 157 10.33 -1.17 4.89
C LYS A 157 10.98 -0.53 3.67
N VAL A 158 12.24 -0.12 3.82
CA VAL A 158 13.03 0.43 2.73
C VAL A 158 13.87 -0.69 2.13
N PHE A 159 13.61 -1.05 0.88
CA PHE A 159 14.41 -2.02 0.13
C PHE A 159 15.25 -1.34 -0.96
N GLY A 160 14.72 -0.33 -1.62
CA GLY A 160 15.38 0.27 -2.76
C GLY A 160 15.46 1.80 -2.75
N GLY A 161 14.73 2.47 -1.86
CA GLY A 161 14.76 3.91 -1.69
C GLY A 161 15.67 4.37 -0.55
N SER A 162 15.52 5.64 -0.18
CA SER A 162 16.16 6.26 0.98
C SER A 162 15.12 6.71 2.00
N MET A 163 15.55 7.02 3.23
CA MET A 163 14.68 7.62 4.25
C MET A 163 14.16 8.99 3.83
N LEU A 164 14.94 9.74 3.05
CA LEU A 164 14.49 11.00 2.47
C LEU A 164 13.39 10.79 1.43
N ASP A 165 13.48 9.72 0.62
CA ASP A 165 12.42 9.36 -0.31
C ASP A 165 11.13 8.98 0.44
N MET A 166 11.24 8.23 1.54
CA MET A 166 10.10 7.90 2.40
C MET A 166 9.39 9.15 2.93
N VAL A 167 10.15 10.13 3.45
CA VAL A 167 9.58 11.39 3.95
C VAL A 167 8.89 12.17 2.83
N ARG A 168 9.56 12.35 1.69
CA ARG A 168 8.97 13.05 0.53
C ARG A 168 7.71 12.34 0.00
N SER A 169 7.69 11.02 0.04
CA SER A 169 6.53 10.23 -0.33
C SER A 169 5.40 10.37 0.69
N SER A 170 5.73 10.44 1.99
CA SER A 170 4.76 10.77 3.04
C SER A 170 4.12 12.14 2.81
N ASP A 171 4.92 13.18 2.52
CA ASP A 171 4.43 14.53 2.26
C ASP A 171 3.42 14.57 1.10
N LYS A 172 3.68 13.81 0.03
CA LYS A 172 2.73 13.66 -1.08
C LYS A 172 1.43 13.01 -0.64
N LEU A 173 1.50 11.93 0.16
CA LEU A 173 0.31 11.19 0.59
C LEU A 173 -0.53 11.98 1.58
N VAL A 174 0.08 12.68 2.54
CA VAL A 174 -0.67 13.51 3.50
C VAL A 174 -1.27 14.78 2.86
N SER A 175 -0.84 15.15 1.66
CA SER A 175 -1.45 16.25 0.90
C SER A 175 -2.77 15.87 0.21
N LEU A 176 -3.11 14.58 0.17
CA LEU A 176 -4.41 14.12 -0.33
C LEU A 176 -5.54 14.59 0.60
N PRO A 177 -6.78 14.72 0.08
CA PRO A 177 -7.94 15.07 0.90
C PRO A 177 -8.10 14.14 2.11
N GLU A 178 -8.47 14.67 3.26
CA GLU A 178 -8.53 13.93 4.52
C GLU A 178 -9.50 12.74 4.50
N GLN A 179 -10.59 12.85 3.72
CA GLN A 179 -11.57 11.78 3.52
C GLN A 179 -11.08 10.67 2.59
N THR A 180 -9.90 10.80 1.95
CA THR A 180 -9.40 9.79 1.00
C THR A 180 -9.20 8.45 1.70
N ASP A 181 -9.90 7.43 1.23
CA ASP A 181 -9.73 6.04 1.66
C ASP A 181 -8.36 5.49 1.24
N VAL A 182 -7.65 4.87 2.17
CA VAL A 182 -6.30 4.31 1.98
C VAL A 182 -6.39 2.79 1.88
N TYR A 183 -6.18 2.26 0.68
CA TYR A 183 -6.17 0.83 0.36
C TYR A 183 -4.73 0.33 0.29
N CYS A 184 -4.19 -0.13 1.40
CA CYS A 184 -2.86 -0.76 1.46
C CYS A 184 -2.93 -2.27 1.20
N ALA A 185 -1.78 -2.88 0.89
CA ALA A 185 -1.76 -4.26 0.41
C ALA A 185 -1.74 -5.33 1.52
N HIS A 186 -1.51 -4.97 2.78
CA HIS A 186 -1.36 -5.94 3.86
C HIS A 186 -2.19 -5.64 5.11
N GLU A 187 -2.63 -6.70 5.79
CA GLU A 187 -3.35 -6.65 7.06
C GLU A 187 -2.37 -6.55 8.26
N TYR A 188 -1.56 -5.49 8.29
CA TYR A 188 -0.58 -5.24 9.35
C TYR A 188 -1.08 -4.31 10.47
N THR A 189 -2.33 -3.92 10.43
CA THR A 189 -2.88 -2.83 11.25
C THR A 189 -2.65 -3.03 12.73
N LEU A 190 -2.99 -4.18 13.29
CA LEU A 190 -2.84 -4.38 14.75
C LEU A 190 -1.37 -4.35 15.19
N ASP A 191 -0.46 -4.92 14.39
CA ASP A 191 0.98 -4.89 14.69
C ASP A 191 1.54 -3.47 14.58
N ASN A 192 1.07 -2.72 13.60
CA ASN A 192 1.44 -1.31 13.44
C ASN A 192 0.92 -0.45 14.60
N LEU A 193 -0.34 -0.64 14.99
CA LEU A 193 -0.93 0.13 16.09
C LEU A 193 -0.31 -0.22 17.44
N ARG A 194 0.10 -1.48 17.70
CA ARG A 194 0.88 -1.83 18.91
C ARG A 194 2.19 -1.05 18.95
N PHE A 195 2.90 -0.99 17.83
CA PHE A 195 4.11 -0.16 17.72
C PHE A 195 3.80 1.32 17.92
N ALA A 196 2.77 1.85 17.27
CA ALA A 196 2.36 3.24 17.42
C ALA A 196 2.05 3.60 18.87
N ILE A 197 1.40 2.71 19.63
CA ILE A 197 1.14 2.88 21.06
C ILE A 197 2.43 2.88 21.89
N ALA A 198 3.42 2.03 21.53
CA ALA A 198 4.72 2.05 22.20
C ALA A 198 5.47 3.37 21.98
N VAL A 199 5.27 4.00 20.81
CA VAL A 199 5.85 5.33 20.49
C VAL A 199 5.07 6.47 21.14
N ASN A 200 3.74 6.43 21.10
CA ASN A 200 2.87 7.51 21.58
C ASN A 200 1.71 6.97 22.44
N PRO A 201 1.98 6.53 23.68
CA PRO A 201 0.99 5.87 24.54
C PRO A 201 -0.16 6.78 25.00
N ASN A 202 0.02 8.09 24.95
CA ASN A 202 -0.97 9.07 25.42
C ASN A 202 -1.90 9.56 24.30
N ASN A 203 -1.75 9.10 23.06
CA ASN A 203 -2.62 9.48 21.96
C ASN A 203 -3.98 8.77 22.07
N THR A 204 -4.98 9.51 22.55
CA THR A 204 -6.34 8.99 22.77
C THR A 204 -6.97 8.47 21.47
N ALA A 205 -6.78 9.16 20.35
CA ALA A 205 -7.31 8.73 19.06
C ALA A 205 -6.72 7.37 18.63
N LEU A 206 -5.41 7.18 18.85
CA LEU A 206 -4.72 5.93 18.59
C LEU A 206 -5.25 4.79 19.47
N LEU A 207 -5.46 5.02 20.75
CA LEU A 207 -5.99 4.01 21.68
C LEU A 207 -7.42 3.58 21.29
N VAL A 208 -8.27 4.54 20.89
CA VAL A 208 -9.62 4.26 20.39
C VAL A 208 -9.54 3.46 19.10
N ARG A 209 -8.69 3.87 18.16
CA ARG A 209 -8.47 3.15 16.91
C ARG A 209 -8.04 1.70 17.15
N TYR A 210 -7.06 1.47 18.02
CA TYR A 210 -6.58 0.11 18.31
C TYR A 210 -7.70 -0.81 18.78
N ARG A 211 -8.54 -0.36 19.73
CA ARG A 211 -9.69 -1.15 20.24
C ARG A 211 -10.70 -1.43 19.13
N THR A 212 -10.98 -0.46 18.27
CA THR A 212 -11.91 -0.60 17.14
C THR A 212 -11.41 -1.63 16.14
N GLU A 213 -10.12 -1.54 15.76
CA GLU A 213 -9.54 -2.46 14.79
C GLU A 213 -9.36 -3.88 15.37
N GLN A 214 -9.05 -3.98 16.67
CA GLN A 214 -9.04 -5.27 17.37
C GLN A 214 -10.40 -5.95 17.31
N ALA A 215 -11.48 -5.23 17.62
CA ALA A 215 -12.84 -5.75 17.56
C ALA A 215 -13.28 -6.16 16.14
N LYS A 216 -12.77 -5.50 15.09
CA LYS A 216 -12.96 -5.96 13.69
C LYS A 216 -12.26 -7.30 13.46
N ARG A 217 -10.98 -7.41 13.84
CA ARG A 217 -10.19 -8.64 13.63
C ARG A 217 -10.74 -9.85 14.41
N GLU A 218 -11.25 -9.65 15.62
CA GLU A 218 -11.93 -10.69 16.39
C GLU A 218 -13.17 -11.26 15.66
N ARG A 219 -13.80 -10.46 14.80
CA ARG A 219 -14.92 -10.86 13.94
C ARG A 219 -14.49 -11.32 12.54
N GLY A 220 -13.17 -11.46 12.28
CA GLY A 220 -12.63 -11.83 10.98
C GLY A 220 -12.77 -10.75 9.90
N MET A 221 -13.08 -9.51 10.28
CA MET A 221 -13.25 -8.40 9.35
C MET A 221 -11.90 -7.74 9.02
N PRO A 222 -11.70 -7.24 7.79
CA PRO A 222 -10.54 -6.43 7.46
C PRO A 222 -10.56 -5.10 8.23
N THR A 223 -9.36 -4.57 8.52
CA THR A 223 -9.19 -3.25 9.15
C THR A 223 -9.01 -2.13 8.13
N VAL A 224 -8.86 -2.49 6.87
CA VAL A 224 -8.65 -1.57 5.74
C VAL A 224 -9.89 -1.53 4.84
N PRO A 225 -10.20 -0.40 4.17
CA PRO A 225 -9.37 0.79 4.07
C PRO A 225 -9.32 1.60 5.38
N SER A 226 -8.22 2.36 5.53
CA SER A 226 -8.09 3.47 6.47
C SER A 226 -8.47 4.79 5.78
N THR A 227 -8.20 5.94 6.39
CA THR A 227 -8.33 7.26 5.74
C THR A 227 -7.10 8.13 6.00
N ILE A 228 -6.83 9.09 5.12
CA ILE A 228 -5.73 10.05 5.32
C ILE A 228 -5.88 10.78 6.65
N ALA A 229 -7.09 11.20 7.04
CA ALA A 229 -7.34 11.82 8.34
C ALA A 229 -6.93 10.91 9.52
N LEU A 230 -7.30 9.63 9.45
CA LEU A 230 -7.00 8.67 10.51
C LEU A 230 -5.50 8.37 10.60
N GLU A 231 -4.83 8.28 9.45
CA GLU A 231 -3.38 8.11 9.41
C GLU A 231 -2.65 9.36 9.97
N LYS A 232 -3.04 10.57 9.60
CA LYS A 232 -2.48 11.81 10.17
C LYS A 232 -2.67 11.88 11.69
N ALA A 233 -3.78 11.39 12.22
CA ALA A 233 -4.07 11.43 13.63
C ALA A 233 -3.30 10.37 14.46
N THR A 234 -2.95 9.22 13.87
CA THR A 234 -2.55 8.04 14.66
C THR A 234 -1.26 7.35 14.18
N ASN A 235 -0.81 7.59 12.94
CA ASN A 235 0.36 6.93 12.39
C ASN A 235 1.65 7.70 12.77
N PRO A 236 2.57 7.13 13.56
CA PRO A 236 3.76 7.85 14.01
C PRO A 236 4.69 8.26 12.86
N PHE A 237 4.69 7.53 11.75
CA PHE A 237 5.51 7.85 10.58
C PHE A 237 5.06 9.09 9.81
N LEU A 238 3.79 9.46 9.92
CA LEU A 238 3.25 10.71 9.37
C LEU A 238 3.34 11.89 10.36
N ARG A 239 3.83 11.65 11.58
CA ARG A 239 3.88 12.59 12.69
C ARG A 239 5.28 12.75 13.26
N VAL A 240 6.29 12.49 12.45
CA VAL A 240 7.71 12.41 12.88
C VAL A 240 8.26 13.68 13.52
N LEU A 241 7.62 14.83 13.36
CA LEU A 241 7.98 16.11 13.95
C LEU A 241 7.10 16.49 15.15
N GLU A 242 6.08 15.72 15.50
CA GLU A 242 5.27 15.97 16.67
C GLU A 242 6.11 15.83 17.94
N PRO A 243 5.96 16.74 18.93
CA PRO A 243 6.78 16.74 20.14
C PRO A 243 6.82 15.41 20.87
N ASP A 244 5.68 14.73 21.01
CA ASP A 244 5.57 13.42 21.67
C ASP A 244 6.37 12.35 20.97
N ILE A 245 6.36 12.35 19.62
CA ILE A 245 7.11 11.40 18.79
C ILE A 245 8.62 11.68 18.91
N VAL A 246 9.01 12.96 18.81
CA VAL A 246 10.42 13.37 18.96
C VAL A 246 10.97 12.98 20.32
N GLU A 247 10.20 13.19 21.40
CA GLU A 247 10.62 12.81 22.75
C GLU A 247 10.74 11.30 22.93
N ALA A 248 9.80 10.52 22.38
CA ALA A 248 9.86 9.06 22.40
C ALA A 248 11.12 8.53 21.66
N ILE A 249 11.47 9.15 20.53
CA ILE A 249 12.69 8.82 19.79
C ILE A 249 13.93 9.16 20.63
N ARG A 250 14.01 10.35 21.21
CA ARG A 250 15.15 10.78 22.06
C ARG A 250 15.36 9.88 23.25
N THR A 251 14.29 9.45 23.91
CA THR A 251 14.36 8.55 25.07
C THR A 251 14.91 7.17 24.70
N ARG A 252 14.72 6.75 23.43
CA ARG A 252 15.13 5.42 22.99
C ARG A 252 16.44 5.39 22.21
N THR A 253 16.86 6.52 21.68
CA THR A 253 18.03 6.64 20.79
C THR A 253 18.87 7.84 21.19
N ASP A 254 20.17 7.78 20.90
CA ASP A 254 21.10 8.91 21.10
C ASP A 254 21.03 9.91 19.92
N LEU A 255 19.83 10.14 19.34
CA LEU A 255 19.68 11.01 18.18
C LEU A 255 19.99 12.47 18.54
N ALA A 256 21.15 12.95 18.08
CA ALA A 256 21.64 14.30 18.41
C ALA A 256 20.86 15.41 17.69
N VAL A 257 20.37 15.16 16.47
CA VAL A 257 19.68 16.15 15.64
C VAL A 257 18.36 15.58 15.13
N SER A 258 17.28 16.28 15.44
CA SER A 258 15.93 15.92 15.00
C SER A 258 15.64 16.59 13.65
N THR A 259 15.58 15.77 12.61
CA THR A 259 15.09 16.14 11.27
C THR A 259 14.01 15.14 10.83
N PRO A 260 13.12 15.47 9.89
CA PRO A 260 12.13 14.53 9.42
C PRO A 260 12.73 13.17 8.99
N SER A 261 13.82 13.18 8.24
CA SER A 261 14.46 11.93 7.78
C SER A 261 15.13 11.17 8.92
N ALA A 262 15.82 11.84 9.85
CA ALA A 262 16.47 11.19 11.00
C ALA A 262 15.43 10.57 11.95
N ASN A 263 14.34 11.30 12.22
CA ASN A 263 13.24 10.80 13.04
C ASN A 263 12.52 9.61 12.39
N PHE A 264 12.27 9.69 11.07
CA PHE A 264 11.67 8.59 10.32
C PHE A 264 12.58 7.34 10.36
N GLU A 265 13.88 7.51 10.16
CA GLU A 265 14.88 6.45 10.25
C GLU A 265 14.91 5.81 11.64
N ALA A 266 14.92 6.62 12.68
CA ALA A 266 14.90 6.15 14.08
C ALA A 266 13.63 5.31 14.36
N LEU A 267 12.45 5.79 13.93
CA LEU A 267 11.20 5.04 14.05
C LEU A 267 11.23 3.74 13.23
N ARG A 268 11.79 3.78 12.00
CA ARG A 268 11.87 2.59 11.15
C ARG A 268 12.78 1.53 11.75
N ASN A 269 13.95 1.94 12.28
CA ASN A 269 14.88 1.05 12.96
C ASN A 269 14.26 0.48 14.24
N TRP A 270 13.57 1.30 15.01
CA TRP A 270 12.81 0.82 16.18
C TRP A 270 11.76 -0.21 15.79
N LYS A 271 10.93 0.08 14.78
CA LYS A 271 9.90 -0.85 14.29
C LYS A 271 10.49 -2.16 13.76
N ASN A 272 11.69 -2.14 13.20
CA ASN A 272 12.34 -3.35 12.67
C ASN A 272 12.78 -4.33 13.77
N THR A 273 12.93 -3.85 15.02
CA THR A 273 13.36 -4.63 16.20
C THR A 273 12.23 -4.79 17.24
N PHE A 274 11.04 -4.29 16.97
CA PHE A 274 9.85 -4.37 17.82
C PHE A 274 9.09 -5.66 17.58
#